data_547ec4b4ec556154cd7f02d67a456025
#
_entry.id   547ec4b4ec556154cd7f02d67a456025
#
_cell.length_a   1.000
_cell.length_b   1.000
_cell.length_c   1.000
_cell.angle_alpha   90.00
_cell.angle_beta   90.00
_cell.angle_gamma   90.00
#
_symmetry.space_group_name_H-M   'P 1'
#
loop_
_entity.id
_entity.type
_entity.pdbx_description
1 polymer ?
#
loop_
_entity_poly.entity_id
_entity_poly.type
_entity_poly.pdbx_seq_one_letter_code
_entity_poly.pdbx_strand_id
1 'polypeptide(L)'
;YDIDALDQRFRKHMEWVGKLPPSRQLAGTCGAEHYTAVLANAILSHPEWMEGATPTMAKLWRWHAIEETEHKSVAFDVYRECVGNEQLRRIVFLFVTWNFFKYTFLNTCSLLKADGKLWSLRTWVGGFNFLWGKPGVLRKCLPEFLAYFRKGFHPWQQDNRELLEQNLRELDMTSAAR
;
A
#
# COMPACT_ATOMS: atom_id res chain seq x y z
N TYR A 1 17.37 -9.65 11.59
CA TYR A 1 16.54 -8.46 11.83
C TYR A 1 15.80 -8.60 13.16
N ASP A 2 15.60 -7.49 13.86
CA ASP A 2 14.80 -7.43 15.09
C ASP A 2 13.31 -7.29 14.73
N ILE A 3 12.68 -8.43 14.46
CA ILE A 3 11.27 -8.50 14.08
C ILE A 3 10.35 -8.09 15.23
N ASP A 4 10.73 -8.41 16.48
CA ASP A 4 9.95 -8.05 17.67
C ASP A 4 9.86 -6.53 17.85
N ALA A 5 10.95 -5.80 17.60
CA ALA A 5 10.93 -4.35 17.66
C ALA A 5 10.05 -3.72 16.56
N LEU A 6 10.02 -4.31 15.36
CA LEU A 6 9.14 -3.88 14.26
C LEU A 6 7.66 -4.14 14.61
N ASP A 7 7.35 -5.33 15.13
CA ASP A 7 6.00 -5.71 15.55
C ASP A 7 5.48 -4.84 16.71
N GLN A 8 6.31 -4.61 17.75
CA GLN A 8 5.93 -3.74 18.86
C GLN A 8 5.60 -2.32 18.41
N ARG A 9 6.33 -1.78 17.41
CA ARG A 9 6.05 -0.45 16.85
C ARG A 9 4.68 -0.40 16.19
N PHE A 10 4.35 -1.44 15.43
CA PHE A 10 3.05 -1.58 14.80
C PHE A 10 1.93 -1.74 15.85
N ARG A 11 2.09 -2.64 16.84
CA ARG A 11 1.11 -2.87 17.91
C ARG A 11 0.78 -1.60 18.69
N LYS A 12 1.80 -0.83 19.10
CA LYS A 12 1.60 0.46 19.79
C LYS A 12 0.77 1.45 18.96
N HIS A 13 1.01 1.46 17.63
CA HIS A 13 0.21 2.29 16.74
C HIS A 13 -1.24 1.82 16.69
N MET A 14 -1.48 0.51 16.55
CA MET A 14 -2.83 -0.05 16.50
C MET A 14 -3.59 0.12 17.83
N GLU A 15 -2.92 0.01 18.98
CA GLU A 15 -3.51 0.32 20.28
C GLU A 15 -3.98 1.79 20.38
N TRP A 16 -3.20 2.71 19.82
CA TRP A 16 -3.61 4.12 19.75
C TRP A 16 -4.80 4.30 18.79
N VAL A 17 -4.76 3.69 17.60
CA VAL A 17 -5.88 3.73 16.64
C VAL A 17 -7.16 3.19 17.28
N GLY A 18 -7.09 2.09 18.02
CA GLY A 18 -8.24 1.47 18.70
C GLY A 18 -8.93 2.38 19.74
N LYS A 19 -8.27 3.44 20.21
CA LYS A 19 -8.84 4.45 21.13
C LYS A 19 -9.56 5.59 20.41
N LEU A 20 -9.46 5.67 19.10
CA LEU A 20 -10.12 6.71 18.31
C LEU A 20 -11.62 6.41 18.17
N PRO A 21 -12.47 7.44 17.94
CA PRO A 21 -13.87 7.21 17.59
C PRO A 21 -14.03 6.28 16.37
N PRO A 22 -15.06 5.43 16.33
CA PRO A 22 -15.27 4.46 15.25
C PRO A 22 -15.25 5.09 13.84
N SER A 23 -15.83 6.30 13.70
CA SER A 23 -15.81 7.03 12.42
C SER A 23 -14.39 7.39 11.94
N ARG A 24 -13.47 7.67 12.85
CA ARG A 24 -12.06 7.92 12.53
C ARG A 24 -11.30 6.64 12.24
N GLN A 25 -11.60 5.56 12.95
CA GLN A 25 -11.03 4.25 12.69
C GLN A 25 -11.40 3.80 11.27
N LEU A 26 -12.69 3.85 10.94
CA LEU A 26 -13.18 3.47 9.61
C LEU A 26 -12.61 4.37 8.51
N ALA A 27 -12.52 5.69 8.73
CA ALA A 27 -11.85 6.60 7.79
C ALA A 27 -10.36 6.25 7.61
N GLY A 28 -9.70 5.78 8.69
CA GLY A 28 -8.32 5.29 8.66
C GLY A 28 -8.19 4.03 7.82
N THR A 29 -9.10 3.07 7.98
CA THR A 29 -9.17 1.85 7.17
C THR A 29 -9.34 2.19 5.68
N CYS A 30 -10.29 3.08 5.33
CA CYS A 30 -10.46 3.54 3.94
C CYS A 30 -9.18 4.13 3.35
N GLY A 31 -8.44 4.91 4.15
CA GLY A 31 -7.16 5.48 3.72
C GLY A 31 -6.07 4.43 3.53
N ALA A 32 -5.98 3.45 4.42
CA ALA A 32 -5.04 2.34 4.33
C ALA A 32 -5.34 1.47 3.10
N GLU A 33 -6.60 1.08 2.89
CA GLU A 33 -7.04 0.31 1.71
C GLU A 33 -6.79 1.06 0.39
N HIS A 34 -6.92 2.39 0.40
CA HIS A 34 -6.56 3.15 -0.80
C HIS A 34 -5.05 3.07 -1.10
N TYR A 35 -4.18 3.10 -0.07
CA TYR A 35 -2.74 2.91 -0.26
C TYR A 35 -2.41 1.53 -0.81
N THR A 36 -2.98 0.49 -0.21
CA THR A 36 -2.71 -0.89 -0.63
C THR A 36 -3.24 -1.14 -2.04
N ALA A 37 -4.43 -0.63 -2.38
CA ALA A 37 -5.00 -0.74 -3.72
C ALA A 37 -4.16 -0.04 -4.80
N VAL A 38 -3.64 1.17 -4.53
CA VAL A 38 -2.78 1.90 -5.48
C VAL A 38 -1.45 1.15 -5.68
N LEU A 39 -0.84 0.65 -4.61
CA LEU A 39 0.39 -0.15 -4.72
C LEU A 39 0.14 -1.50 -5.40
N ALA A 40 -1.00 -2.15 -5.12
CA ALA A 40 -1.42 -3.38 -5.77
C ALA A 40 -1.60 -3.19 -7.28
N ASN A 41 -2.32 -2.14 -7.69
CA ASN A 41 -2.48 -1.78 -9.10
C ASN A 41 -1.11 -1.56 -9.79
N ALA A 42 -0.18 -0.91 -9.10
CA ALA A 42 1.16 -0.68 -9.62
C ALA A 42 1.97 -2.00 -9.78
N ILE A 43 1.88 -2.93 -8.82
CA ILE A 43 2.53 -4.25 -8.90
C ILE A 43 1.93 -5.09 -10.04
N LEU A 44 0.60 -5.11 -10.19
CA LEU A 44 -0.07 -5.85 -11.24
C LEU A 44 0.21 -5.28 -12.64
N SER A 45 0.35 -3.94 -12.74
CA SER A 45 0.66 -3.24 -14.00
C SER A 45 2.15 -3.31 -14.40
N HIS A 46 3.03 -3.62 -13.43
CA HIS A 46 4.48 -3.58 -13.61
C HIS A 46 5.15 -4.85 -13.06
N PRO A 47 4.88 -6.02 -13.67
CA PRO A 47 5.44 -7.29 -13.19
C PRO A 47 6.97 -7.30 -13.19
N GLU A 48 7.61 -6.48 -14.02
CA GLU A 48 9.06 -6.29 -14.05
C GLU A 48 9.64 -5.78 -12.71
N TRP A 49 8.84 -5.18 -11.85
CA TRP A 49 9.32 -4.74 -10.52
C TRP A 49 9.55 -5.89 -9.55
N MET A 50 9.03 -7.07 -9.89
CA MET A 50 9.25 -8.30 -9.14
C MET A 50 10.41 -9.14 -9.71
N GLU A 51 11.11 -8.64 -10.75
CA GLU A 51 12.30 -9.29 -11.27
C GLU A 51 13.37 -9.46 -10.17
N GLY A 52 13.94 -10.68 -10.10
CA GLY A 52 14.90 -11.04 -9.05
C GLY A 52 14.28 -11.51 -7.73
N ALA A 53 12.97 -11.40 -7.54
CA ALA A 53 12.29 -12.08 -6.42
C ALA A 53 12.23 -13.59 -6.66
N THR A 54 12.25 -14.38 -5.57
CA THR A 54 12.02 -15.82 -5.72
C THR A 54 10.61 -16.08 -6.28
N PRO A 55 10.41 -17.17 -7.07
CA PRO A 55 9.09 -17.46 -7.64
C PRO A 55 7.97 -17.52 -6.60
N THR A 56 8.26 -18.05 -5.42
CA THR A 56 7.31 -18.12 -4.30
C THR A 56 6.90 -16.71 -3.82
N MET A 57 7.87 -15.81 -3.66
CA MET A 57 7.58 -14.44 -3.21
C MET A 57 6.88 -13.64 -4.29
N ALA A 58 7.28 -13.76 -5.56
CA ALA A 58 6.60 -13.11 -6.66
C ALA A 58 5.13 -13.55 -6.75
N LYS A 59 4.85 -14.86 -6.60
CA LYS A 59 3.50 -15.41 -6.58
C LYS A 59 2.69 -14.88 -5.38
N LEU A 60 3.29 -14.86 -4.18
CA LEU A 60 2.64 -14.35 -2.97
C LEU A 60 2.24 -12.88 -3.12
N TRP A 61 3.14 -12.03 -3.61
CA TRP A 61 2.87 -10.61 -3.80
C TRP A 61 1.85 -10.35 -4.90
N ARG A 62 1.86 -11.14 -5.99
CA ARG A 62 0.84 -11.03 -7.04
C ARG A 62 -0.54 -11.41 -6.50
N TRP A 63 -0.63 -12.54 -5.78
CA TRP A 63 -1.88 -12.96 -5.14
C TRP A 63 -2.40 -11.89 -4.17
N HIS A 64 -1.53 -11.36 -3.29
CA HIS A 64 -1.90 -10.30 -2.36
C HIS A 64 -2.38 -9.02 -3.08
N ALA A 65 -1.72 -8.63 -4.17
CA ALA A 65 -2.14 -7.47 -4.96
C ALA A 65 -3.52 -7.68 -5.65
N ILE A 66 -3.85 -8.90 -6.02
CA ILE A 66 -5.18 -9.26 -6.53
C ILE A 66 -6.23 -9.05 -5.43
N GLU A 67 -6.02 -9.63 -4.25
CA GLU A 67 -6.91 -9.49 -3.09
C GLU A 67 -7.15 -8.01 -2.72
N GLU A 68 -6.08 -7.20 -2.63
CA GLU A 68 -6.19 -5.76 -2.34
C GLU A 68 -7.00 -5.00 -3.41
N THR A 69 -6.92 -5.43 -4.67
CA THR A 69 -7.68 -4.82 -5.76
C THR A 69 -9.16 -5.18 -5.67
N GLU A 70 -9.50 -6.42 -5.31
CA GLU A 70 -10.89 -6.87 -5.15
C GLU A 70 -11.58 -6.14 -3.98
N HIS A 71 -10.86 -5.92 -2.88
CA HIS A 71 -11.42 -5.34 -1.66
C HIS A 71 -11.39 -3.81 -1.61
N LYS A 72 -10.79 -3.12 -2.56
CA LYS A 72 -10.47 -1.69 -2.53
C LYS A 72 -11.62 -0.73 -2.21
N SER A 73 -12.88 -1.16 -2.33
CA SER A 73 -14.04 -0.31 -2.03
C SER A 73 -14.82 -0.71 -0.78
N VAL A 74 -14.53 -1.85 -0.17
CA VAL A 74 -15.37 -2.41 0.91
C VAL A 74 -15.49 -1.43 2.08
N ALA A 75 -14.37 -1.02 2.67
CA ALA A 75 -14.41 -0.08 3.78
C ALA A 75 -14.90 1.32 3.34
N PHE A 76 -14.59 1.72 2.12
CA PHE A 76 -15.05 2.99 1.57
C PHE A 76 -16.58 3.05 1.45
N ASP A 77 -17.21 2.00 0.95
CA ASP A 77 -18.67 1.93 0.82
C ASP A 77 -19.35 1.94 2.19
N VAL A 78 -18.84 1.16 3.15
CA VAL A 78 -19.32 1.20 4.55
C VAL A 78 -19.15 2.60 5.14
N TYR A 79 -18.01 3.26 4.93
CA TYR A 79 -17.78 4.62 5.41
C TYR A 79 -18.79 5.61 4.83
N ARG A 80 -19.06 5.53 3.53
CA ARG A 80 -19.99 6.40 2.85
C ARG A 80 -21.42 6.29 3.40
N GLU A 81 -21.86 5.07 3.68
CA GLU A 81 -23.20 4.79 4.23
C GLU A 81 -23.30 5.18 5.71
N CYS A 82 -22.29 4.87 6.53
CA CYS A 82 -22.38 5.03 7.99
C CYS A 82 -21.92 6.41 8.46
N VAL A 83 -21.03 7.09 7.75
CA VAL A 83 -20.40 8.35 8.20
C VAL A 83 -20.59 9.46 7.18
N GLY A 84 -20.32 9.23 5.90
CA GLY A 84 -20.53 10.15 4.78
C GLY A 84 -19.77 11.49 4.82
N ASN A 85 -18.83 11.69 5.77
CA ASN A 85 -18.14 12.95 5.97
C ASN A 85 -16.86 13.05 5.12
N GLU A 86 -16.95 13.72 3.98
CA GLU A 86 -15.85 13.93 3.03
C GLU A 86 -14.64 14.65 3.63
N GLN A 87 -14.86 15.63 4.52
CA GLN A 87 -13.76 16.36 5.15
C GLN A 87 -13.00 15.48 6.13
N LEU A 88 -13.73 14.74 6.97
CA LEU A 88 -13.12 13.78 7.90
C LEU A 88 -12.28 12.74 7.14
N ARG A 89 -12.81 12.18 6.06
CA ARG A 89 -12.11 11.22 5.20
C ARG A 89 -10.77 11.77 4.72
N ARG A 90 -10.75 13.00 4.18
CA ARG A 90 -9.53 13.65 3.67
C ARG A 90 -8.53 13.98 4.76
N ILE A 91 -9.00 14.52 5.90
CA ILE A 91 -8.11 14.84 7.03
C ILE A 91 -7.47 13.58 7.59
N VAL A 92 -8.25 12.53 7.81
CA VAL A 92 -7.73 11.25 8.32
C VAL A 92 -6.75 10.64 7.32
N PHE A 93 -7.00 10.75 6.02
CA PHE A 93 -6.06 10.28 4.99
C PHE A 93 -4.70 10.98 5.07
N LEU A 94 -4.63 12.28 5.38
CA LEU A 94 -3.36 12.96 5.62
C LEU A 94 -2.60 12.35 6.81
N PHE A 95 -3.30 11.99 7.90
CA PHE A 95 -2.68 11.30 9.04
C PHE A 95 -2.24 9.88 8.68
N VAL A 96 -3.02 9.15 7.90
CA VAL A 96 -2.64 7.82 7.37
C VAL A 96 -1.38 7.95 6.53
N THR A 97 -1.35 8.93 5.61
CA THR A 97 -0.19 9.23 4.75
C THR A 97 1.07 9.52 5.58
N TRP A 98 0.94 10.42 6.56
CA TRP A 98 2.06 10.75 7.45
C TRP A 98 2.59 9.51 8.19
N ASN A 99 1.70 8.71 8.79
CA ASN A 99 2.09 7.51 9.52
C ASN A 99 2.69 6.45 8.60
N PHE A 100 2.13 6.26 7.40
CA PHE A 100 2.67 5.33 6.40
C PHE A 100 4.13 5.67 6.08
N PHE A 101 4.43 6.91 5.68
CA PHE A 101 5.80 7.31 5.36
C PHE A 101 6.72 7.29 6.59
N LYS A 102 6.24 7.74 7.74
CA LYS A 102 7.00 7.71 9.00
C LYS A 102 7.42 6.28 9.37
N TYR A 103 6.48 5.34 9.40
CA TYR A 103 6.79 3.97 9.80
C TYR A 103 7.59 3.23 8.73
N THR A 104 7.32 3.45 7.46
CA THR A 104 8.15 2.92 6.36
C THR A 104 9.60 3.41 6.48
N PHE A 105 9.81 4.70 6.71
CA PHE A 105 11.15 5.27 6.91
C PHE A 105 11.85 4.68 8.14
N LEU A 106 11.16 4.61 9.30
CA LEU A 106 11.73 4.05 10.52
C LEU A 106 12.09 2.57 10.38
N ASN A 107 11.24 1.80 9.70
CA ASN A 107 11.48 0.38 9.44
C ASN A 107 12.64 0.21 8.47
N THR A 108 12.70 1.01 7.39
CA THR A 108 13.83 1.02 6.45
C THR A 108 15.14 1.34 7.18
N CYS A 109 15.17 2.35 8.05
CA CYS A 109 16.34 2.65 8.86
C CYS A 109 16.77 1.48 9.76
N SER A 110 15.79 0.79 10.39
CA SER A 110 16.07 -0.38 11.23
C SER A 110 16.69 -1.53 10.42
N LEU A 111 16.15 -1.82 9.23
CA LEU A 111 16.67 -2.84 8.33
C LEU A 111 18.07 -2.47 7.80
N LEU A 112 18.25 -1.24 7.33
CA LEU A 112 19.55 -0.77 6.84
C LEU A 112 20.63 -0.73 7.94
N LYS A 113 20.22 -0.47 9.19
CA LYS A 113 21.13 -0.55 10.35
C LYS A 113 21.61 -1.98 10.57
N ALA A 114 20.71 -2.95 10.51
CA ALA A 114 21.05 -4.37 10.63
C ALA A 114 22.00 -4.85 9.52
N ASP A 115 21.83 -4.32 8.30
CA ASP A 115 22.69 -4.62 7.16
C ASP A 115 24.01 -3.80 7.16
N GLY A 116 24.25 -2.95 8.14
CA GLY A 116 25.43 -2.06 8.19
C GLY A 116 25.42 -0.96 7.10
N LYS A 117 24.26 -0.70 6.48
CA LYS A 117 24.13 0.21 5.33
C LYS A 117 23.42 1.53 5.65
N LEU A 118 23.09 1.78 6.93
CA LEU A 118 22.35 2.98 7.33
C LEU A 118 23.01 4.28 6.85
N TRP A 119 24.32 4.34 6.86
CA TRP A 119 25.11 5.53 6.47
C TRP A 119 25.63 5.46 5.03
N SER A 120 25.17 4.50 4.23
CA SER A 120 25.58 4.36 2.84
C SER A 120 24.82 5.34 1.94
N LEU A 121 25.49 6.42 1.51
CA LEU A 121 24.92 7.39 0.57
C LEU A 121 24.44 6.70 -0.74
N ARG A 122 25.21 5.72 -1.24
CA ARG A 122 24.85 4.94 -2.44
C ARG A 122 23.51 4.25 -2.25
N THR A 123 23.25 3.66 -1.09
CA THR A 123 21.98 2.98 -0.78
C THR A 123 20.81 3.97 -0.77
N TRP A 124 20.97 5.12 -0.12
CA TRP A 124 19.92 6.14 -0.07
C TRP A 124 19.62 6.77 -1.44
N VAL A 125 20.65 7.11 -2.21
CA VAL A 125 20.50 7.63 -3.58
C VAL A 125 19.85 6.58 -4.48
N GLY A 126 20.24 5.30 -4.37
CA GLY A 126 19.62 4.20 -5.11
C GLY A 126 18.14 4.05 -4.76
N GLY A 127 17.80 4.04 -3.47
CA GLY A 127 16.41 3.98 -3.00
C GLY A 127 15.58 5.17 -3.47
N PHE A 128 16.11 6.39 -3.36
CA PHE A 128 15.43 7.58 -3.85
C PHE A 128 15.19 7.53 -5.37
N ASN A 129 16.21 7.11 -6.15
CA ASN A 129 16.05 6.93 -7.58
C ASN A 129 15.00 5.85 -7.93
N PHE A 130 14.96 4.75 -7.20
CA PHE A 130 13.95 3.70 -7.38
C PHE A 130 12.54 4.26 -7.16
N LEU A 131 12.33 5.06 -6.13
CA LEU A 131 11.02 5.60 -5.78
C LEU A 131 10.57 6.74 -6.69
N TRP A 132 11.49 7.67 -7.06
CA TRP A 132 11.16 8.91 -7.76
C TRP A 132 11.76 9.04 -9.15
N GLY A 133 12.88 8.36 -9.44
CA GLY A 133 13.58 8.40 -10.72
C GLY A 133 13.12 7.31 -11.69
N LYS A 134 13.90 6.24 -11.82
CA LYS A 134 13.62 5.06 -12.64
C LYS A 134 13.75 3.80 -11.80
N PRO A 135 12.70 2.97 -11.67
CA PRO A 135 11.39 3.00 -12.35
C PRO A 135 10.41 4.08 -11.87
N GLY A 136 10.67 4.73 -10.72
CA GLY A 136 9.83 5.82 -10.23
C GLY A 136 8.50 5.32 -9.63
N VAL A 137 8.55 4.34 -8.75
CA VAL A 137 7.37 3.67 -8.18
C VAL A 137 6.38 4.65 -7.58
N LEU A 138 6.82 5.48 -6.62
CA LEU A 138 5.94 6.46 -5.98
C LEU A 138 5.51 7.58 -6.94
N ARG A 139 6.39 7.99 -7.84
CA ARG A 139 6.06 8.99 -8.85
C ARG A 139 4.91 8.52 -9.75
N LYS A 140 4.91 7.25 -10.16
CA LYS A 140 3.84 6.67 -10.98
C LYS A 140 2.52 6.54 -10.20
N CYS A 141 2.58 6.22 -8.91
CA CYS A 141 1.41 6.09 -8.05
C CYS A 141 0.79 7.44 -7.61
N LEU A 142 1.55 8.54 -7.71
CA LEU A 142 1.14 9.84 -7.17
C LEU A 142 -0.23 10.35 -7.68
N PRO A 143 -0.57 10.26 -8.98
CA PRO A 143 -1.86 10.71 -9.47
C PRO A 143 -3.04 9.98 -8.82
N GLU A 144 -2.89 8.68 -8.56
CA GLU A 144 -3.91 7.84 -7.93
C GLU A 144 -4.05 8.16 -6.43
N PHE A 145 -2.94 8.33 -5.71
CA PHE A 145 -2.98 8.80 -4.33
C PHE A 145 -3.70 10.14 -4.19
N LEU A 146 -3.44 11.07 -5.10
CA LEU A 146 -4.08 12.40 -5.09
C LEU A 146 -5.56 12.34 -5.47
N ALA A 147 -6.00 11.36 -6.24
CA ALA A 147 -7.39 11.18 -6.61
C ALA A 147 -8.30 11.03 -5.38
N TYR A 148 -7.79 10.47 -4.26
CA TYR A 148 -8.53 10.33 -3.01
C TYR A 148 -9.10 11.64 -2.45
N PHE A 149 -8.46 12.78 -2.76
CA PHE A 149 -8.90 14.10 -2.31
C PHE A 149 -10.01 14.72 -3.18
N ARG A 150 -10.38 14.09 -4.29
CA ARG A 150 -11.45 14.61 -5.16
C ARG A 150 -12.80 14.54 -4.46
N LYS A 151 -13.68 15.52 -4.74
CA LYS A 151 -15.07 15.48 -4.32
C LYS A 151 -15.78 14.34 -5.07
N GLY A 152 -16.56 13.52 -4.33
CA GLY A 152 -17.24 12.39 -4.93
C GLY A 152 -16.31 11.27 -5.40
N PHE A 153 -15.08 11.19 -4.85
CA PHE A 153 -14.17 10.09 -5.12
C PHE A 153 -14.81 8.76 -4.75
N HIS A 154 -14.56 7.76 -5.59
CA HIS A 154 -14.86 6.36 -5.30
C HIS A 154 -13.73 5.48 -5.86
N PRO A 155 -13.27 4.43 -5.13
CA PRO A 155 -12.16 3.58 -5.57
C PRO A 155 -12.35 2.96 -6.96
N TRP A 156 -13.58 2.59 -7.34
CA TRP A 156 -13.88 2.04 -8.67
C TRP A 156 -13.94 3.07 -9.80
N GLN A 157 -13.70 4.36 -9.54
CA GLN A 157 -13.48 5.33 -10.63
C GLN A 157 -12.19 5.03 -11.40
N GLN A 158 -11.26 4.31 -10.76
CA GLN A 158 -10.14 3.66 -11.41
C GLN A 158 -10.56 2.22 -11.75
N ASP A 159 -11.05 2.02 -12.96
CA ASP A 159 -11.44 0.70 -13.44
C ASP A 159 -10.21 -0.10 -13.87
N ASN A 160 -9.87 -1.11 -13.08
CA ASN A 160 -8.77 -2.04 -13.33
C ASN A 160 -9.23 -3.51 -13.36
N ARG A 161 -10.52 -3.75 -13.67
CA ARG A 161 -11.09 -5.11 -13.72
C ARG A 161 -10.43 -5.98 -14.76
N GLU A 162 -10.11 -5.43 -15.93
CA GLU A 162 -9.42 -6.17 -16.99
C GLU A 162 -8.03 -6.63 -16.55
N LEU A 163 -7.28 -5.74 -15.90
CA LEU A 163 -5.97 -6.05 -15.32
C LEU A 163 -6.07 -7.15 -14.24
N LEU A 164 -7.10 -7.06 -13.40
CA LEU A 164 -7.39 -8.06 -12.36
C LEU A 164 -7.65 -9.43 -12.97
N GLU A 165 -8.57 -9.52 -13.93
CA GLU A 165 -8.91 -10.77 -14.61
C GLU A 165 -7.71 -11.39 -15.34
N GLN A 166 -6.88 -10.57 -15.97
CA GLN A 166 -5.65 -11.06 -16.62
C GLN A 166 -4.72 -11.70 -15.60
N ASN A 167 -4.46 -11.03 -14.47
CA ASN A 167 -3.56 -11.53 -13.44
C ASN A 167 -4.12 -12.76 -12.72
N LEU A 168 -5.44 -12.89 -12.54
CA LEU A 168 -6.10 -14.08 -12.02
C LEU A 168 -5.86 -15.28 -12.95
N ARG A 169 -6.12 -15.14 -14.24
CA ARG A 169 -5.87 -16.21 -15.23
C ARG A 169 -4.42 -16.68 -15.21
N GLU A 170 -3.47 -15.77 -15.17
CA GLU A 170 -2.04 -16.10 -15.12
C GLU A 170 -1.66 -16.82 -13.81
N LEU A 171 -2.26 -16.44 -12.69
CA LEU A 171 -2.02 -17.06 -11.40
C LEU A 171 -2.54 -18.50 -11.36
N ASP A 172 -3.74 -18.75 -11.92
CA ASP A 172 -4.38 -20.07 -12.01
C ASP A 172 -3.59 -21.00 -12.93
N MET A 173 -3.17 -20.54 -14.11
CA MET A 173 -2.34 -21.33 -15.02
C MET A 173 -1.01 -21.75 -14.38
N THR A 174 -0.38 -20.87 -13.60
CA THR A 174 0.86 -21.16 -12.87
C THR A 174 0.63 -22.16 -11.72
N SER A 175 -0.59 -22.26 -11.21
CA SER A 175 -0.98 -23.20 -10.14
C SER A 175 -1.30 -24.57 -10.70
N ALA A 176 -1.89 -24.67 -11.88
CA ALA A 176 -2.24 -25.93 -12.55
C ALA A 176 -1.04 -26.65 -13.20
N ALA A 177 0.06 -25.95 -13.43
CA ALA A 177 1.29 -26.50 -14.05
C ALA A 177 2.25 -27.18 -13.04
N ARG A 178 1.84 -27.36 -11.79
CA ARG A 178 2.60 -28.05 -10.72
C ARG A 178 1.89 -29.29 -10.27
#